data_d103bb7afbd5daeb55d826492f0ae3db
#
_entry.id   d103bb7afbd5daeb55d826492f0ae3db
#
_cell.length_a   1.000
_cell.length_b   1.000
_cell.length_c   1.000
_cell.angle_alpha   90.00
_cell.angle_beta   90.00
_cell.angle_gamma   90.00
#
_symmetry.space_group_name_H-M   'P 1'
#
loop_
_entity.id
_entity.type
_entity.pdbx_description
1 polymer ?
#
loop_
_entity_poly.entity_id
_entity_poly.type
_entity_poly.pdbx_seq_one_letter_code
_entity_poly.pdbx_strand_id
1 'polypeptide(L)'
;LSDMSLEELWRLFPIILTDHREEWKTWYTEEKEQLERILPSGTAERISHVGSTAIGKIKSKPIVDILIEVTPGTDMGEVRDILCENGWICMSQNENRMSFNKGYTEQGFAEKIFHLHLRYSGDHDEMYFRDYLNEHTDIAEKYEQLKLSLWKRYEHDRDGYTEAKGTFVRKYTDEAKKEYGSRYDKKLYLIGGPMGVGKTTVGQILKRSLSKCVFLDGDWCWDMDPFQVTEETKRMVMENICTLLNNFLHCTAYQNIVFCWVMHQQEILNELISRVDTEKCRIVKISLVCTEKALR
;
A
#
# COMPACT_ATOMS: atom_id res chain seq x y z
N LEU A 1 -9.23 -17.52 24.55
CA LEU A 1 -9.12 -18.10 23.18
C LEU A 1 -7.98 -19.10 23.08
N SER A 2 -6.86 -18.88 23.78
CA SER A 2 -5.68 -19.77 23.77
C SER A 2 -5.94 -21.20 24.27
N ASP A 3 -6.98 -21.38 25.09
CA ASP A 3 -7.32 -22.66 25.70
C ASP A 3 -8.43 -23.42 24.96
N MET A 4 -8.95 -22.85 23.87
CA MET A 4 -9.99 -23.44 23.04
C MET A 4 -9.39 -24.35 21.97
N SER A 5 -10.07 -25.48 21.70
CA SER A 5 -9.75 -26.32 20.57
C SER A 5 -10.04 -25.64 19.22
N LEU A 6 -9.43 -26.09 18.13
CA LEU A 6 -9.70 -25.57 16.78
C LEU A 6 -11.18 -25.68 16.41
N GLU A 7 -11.85 -26.78 16.79
CA GLU A 7 -13.28 -26.96 16.53
C GLU A 7 -14.14 -25.93 17.28
N GLU A 8 -13.82 -25.63 18.53
CA GLU A 8 -14.52 -24.60 19.33
C GLU A 8 -14.29 -23.21 18.72
N LEU A 9 -13.04 -22.90 18.33
CA LEU A 9 -12.73 -21.63 17.65
C LEU A 9 -13.47 -21.50 16.31
N TRP A 10 -13.55 -22.54 15.50
CA TRP A 10 -14.26 -22.48 14.22
C TRP A 10 -15.79 -22.37 14.38
N ARG A 11 -16.34 -22.93 15.45
CA ARG A 11 -17.77 -22.73 15.80
C ARG A 11 -18.04 -21.31 16.30
N LEU A 12 -17.13 -20.74 17.06
CA LEU A 12 -17.23 -19.37 17.57
C LEU A 12 -17.07 -18.33 16.44
N PHE A 13 -16.25 -18.65 15.44
CA PHE A 13 -15.90 -17.78 14.32
C PHE A 13 -16.26 -18.42 12.95
N PRO A 14 -17.53 -18.65 12.65
CA PRO A 14 -17.94 -19.29 11.40
C PRO A 14 -17.63 -18.42 10.19
N ILE A 15 -17.57 -19.03 9.01
CA ILE A 15 -17.46 -18.30 7.75
C ILE A 15 -18.84 -17.72 7.40
N ILE A 16 -18.92 -16.39 7.37
CA ILE A 16 -20.11 -15.65 6.97
C ILE A 16 -19.74 -14.83 5.74
N LEU A 17 -20.53 -14.93 4.66
CA LEU A 17 -20.41 -14.09 3.47
C LEU A 17 -21.54 -13.07 3.46
N THR A 18 -21.19 -11.80 3.35
CA THR A 18 -22.14 -10.67 3.26
C THR A 18 -21.93 -9.91 1.95
N ASP A 19 -22.92 -9.13 1.56
CA ASP A 19 -22.77 -8.19 0.46
C ASP A 19 -21.64 -7.21 0.74
N HIS A 20 -21.04 -6.65 -0.32
CA HIS A 20 -20.00 -5.64 -0.19
C HIS A 20 -20.53 -4.41 0.57
N ARG A 21 -19.70 -3.83 1.43
CA ARG A 21 -20.02 -2.67 2.26
C ARG A 21 -18.95 -1.59 2.09
N GLU A 22 -19.38 -0.39 1.75
CA GLU A 22 -18.47 0.77 1.62
C GLU A 22 -17.76 1.13 2.94
N GLU A 23 -18.37 0.80 4.08
CA GLU A 23 -17.79 1.05 5.41
C GLU A 23 -16.45 0.33 5.63
N TRP A 24 -16.17 -0.77 4.92
CA TRP A 24 -14.87 -1.46 5.04
C TRP A 24 -13.70 -0.60 4.60
N LYS A 25 -13.91 0.30 3.63
CA LYS A 25 -12.90 1.28 3.23
C LYS A 25 -12.65 2.30 4.34
N THR A 26 -13.69 2.72 5.03
CA THR A 26 -13.58 3.62 6.19
C THR A 26 -12.85 2.94 7.34
N TRP A 27 -13.21 1.69 7.67
CA TRP A 27 -12.52 0.90 8.70
C TRP A 27 -11.03 0.73 8.40
N TYR A 28 -10.70 0.43 7.13
CA TYR A 28 -9.30 0.36 6.70
C TYR A 28 -8.58 1.69 6.90
N THR A 29 -9.19 2.81 6.50
CA THR A 29 -8.56 4.12 6.61
C THR A 29 -8.27 4.49 8.07
N GLU A 30 -9.24 4.28 8.95
CA GLU A 30 -9.11 4.53 10.39
C GLU A 30 -8.01 3.65 11.01
N GLU A 31 -7.97 2.36 10.67
CA GLU A 31 -6.96 1.44 11.20
C GLU A 31 -5.57 1.72 10.62
N LYS A 32 -5.46 2.11 9.34
CA LYS A 32 -4.21 2.57 8.72
C LYS A 32 -3.63 3.78 9.46
N GLU A 33 -4.45 4.78 9.79
CA GLU A 33 -4.03 5.96 10.55
C GLU A 33 -3.55 5.58 11.97
N GLN A 34 -4.15 4.57 12.58
CA GLN A 34 -3.68 4.05 13.87
C GLN A 34 -2.33 3.35 13.73
N LEU A 35 -2.17 2.49 12.72
CA LEU A 35 -0.91 1.80 12.44
C LEU A 35 0.22 2.81 12.14
N GLU A 36 -0.05 3.85 11.37
CA GLU A 36 0.93 4.92 11.09
C GLU A 36 1.33 5.71 12.34
N ARG A 37 0.47 5.80 13.35
CA ARG A 37 0.78 6.46 14.65
C ARG A 37 1.59 5.61 15.60
N ILE A 38 1.34 4.30 15.64
CA ILE A 38 2.02 3.39 16.58
C ILE A 38 3.37 2.90 16.06
N LEU A 39 3.51 2.78 14.74
CA LEU A 39 4.77 2.33 14.14
C LEU A 39 5.77 3.49 14.09
N PRO A 40 7.07 3.25 14.38
CA PRO A 40 8.10 4.26 14.22
C PRO A 40 8.13 4.81 12.80
N SER A 41 8.38 6.10 12.67
CA SER A 41 8.43 6.77 11.35
C SER A 41 9.42 6.08 10.40
N GLY A 42 8.95 5.71 9.21
CA GLY A 42 9.76 5.04 8.19
C GLY A 42 9.85 3.52 8.32
N THR A 43 9.23 2.90 9.32
CA THR A 43 9.15 1.43 9.45
C THR A 43 8.31 0.81 8.33
N ALA A 44 7.09 1.32 8.14
CA ALA A 44 6.24 0.88 7.06
C ALA A 44 6.58 1.64 5.77
N GLU A 45 6.99 0.93 4.72
CA GLU A 45 7.14 1.49 3.38
C GLU A 45 5.79 1.68 2.71
N ARG A 46 4.85 0.78 3.00
CA ARG A 46 3.50 0.80 2.43
C ARG A 46 2.54 0.08 3.37
N ILE A 47 1.32 0.62 3.48
CA ILE A 47 0.18 -0.01 4.14
C ILE A 47 -0.96 -0.04 3.12
N SER A 48 -1.49 -1.23 2.82
CA SER A 48 -2.46 -1.43 1.75
C SER A 48 -3.69 -2.21 2.20
N HIS A 49 -4.89 -1.81 1.75
CA HIS A 49 -6.11 -2.61 1.86
C HIS A 49 -6.05 -3.73 0.82
N VAL A 50 -6.07 -4.96 1.27
CA VAL A 50 -6.02 -6.16 0.40
C VAL A 50 -7.18 -7.11 0.71
N GLY A 51 -7.18 -8.28 0.11
CA GLY A 51 -8.22 -9.28 0.34
C GLY A 51 -9.57 -8.94 -0.30
N SER A 52 -10.58 -9.72 0.04
CA SER A 52 -11.89 -9.66 -0.64
C SER A 52 -12.70 -8.41 -0.33
N THR A 53 -12.49 -7.77 0.83
CA THR A 53 -13.19 -6.52 1.20
C THR A 53 -12.65 -5.30 0.44
N ALA A 54 -11.45 -5.41 -0.13
CA ALA A 54 -10.86 -4.41 -1.02
C ALA A 54 -11.27 -4.57 -2.49
N ILE A 55 -12.05 -5.62 -2.81
CA ILE A 55 -12.58 -5.87 -4.16
C ILE A 55 -14.04 -5.44 -4.19
N GLY A 56 -14.35 -4.45 -5.03
CA GLY A 56 -15.70 -3.90 -5.14
C GLY A 56 -16.72 -4.93 -5.63
N LYS A 57 -17.97 -4.79 -5.16
CA LYS A 57 -19.16 -5.49 -5.68
C LYS A 57 -19.23 -7.01 -5.52
N ILE A 58 -18.35 -7.65 -4.73
CA ILE A 58 -18.41 -9.08 -4.47
C ILE A 58 -18.73 -9.38 -3.01
N LYS A 59 -19.47 -10.46 -2.76
CA LYS A 59 -19.70 -10.95 -1.39
C LYS A 59 -18.39 -11.35 -0.73
N SER A 60 -18.22 -10.95 0.53
CA SER A 60 -16.98 -11.17 1.28
C SER A 60 -17.26 -11.50 2.74
N LYS A 61 -16.31 -12.14 3.40
CA LYS A 61 -16.30 -12.15 4.86
C LYS A 61 -16.11 -10.71 5.35
N PRO A 62 -16.82 -10.25 6.40
CA PRO A 62 -16.69 -8.89 6.92
C PRO A 62 -15.38 -8.71 7.71
N ILE A 63 -14.25 -9.00 7.08
CA ILE A 63 -12.90 -8.92 7.64
C ILE A 63 -12.06 -8.06 6.71
N VAL A 64 -11.49 -7.00 7.25
CA VAL A 64 -10.61 -6.10 6.49
C VAL A 64 -9.19 -6.66 6.55
N ASP A 65 -8.65 -7.05 5.40
CA ASP A 65 -7.28 -7.52 5.28
C ASP A 65 -6.34 -6.34 5.00
N ILE A 66 -5.27 -6.20 5.79
CA ILE A 66 -4.27 -5.14 5.69
C ILE A 66 -2.90 -5.78 5.41
N LEU A 67 -2.21 -5.28 4.40
CA LEU A 67 -0.81 -5.62 4.12
C LEU A 67 0.08 -4.49 4.56
N ILE A 68 1.06 -4.78 5.43
CA ILE A 68 2.16 -3.86 5.77
C ILE A 68 3.44 -4.41 5.15
N GLU A 69 4.08 -3.59 4.32
CA GLU A 69 5.41 -3.85 3.80
C GLU A 69 6.43 -3.00 4.55
N VAL A 70 7.47 -3.67 5.06
CA VAL A 70 8.59 -3.03 5.76
C VAL A 70 9.88 -3.17 4.96
N THR A 71 10.86 -2.28 5.20
CA THR A 71 12.15 -2.35 4.51
C THR A 71 12.90 -3.65 4.85
N PRO A 72 13.64 -4.23 3.89
CA PRO A 72 14.60 -5.27 4.20
C PRO A 72 15.60 -4.77 5.26
N GLY A 73 15.70 -5.47 6.38
CA GLY A 73 16.54 -5.07 7.52
C GLY A 73 15.77 -4.48 8.71
N THR A 74 14.46 -4.22 8.57
CA THR A 74 13.59 -3.94 9.71
C THR A 74 13.51 -5.19 10.60
N ASP A 75 13.66 -5.03 11.90
CA ASP A 75 13.39 -6.10 12.85
C ASP A 75 11.86 -6.33 12.96
N MET A 76 11.39 -7.40 12.31
CA MET A 76 9.98 -7.76 12.39
C MET A 76 9.52 -8.14 13.79
N GLY A 77 10.45 -8.55 14.68
CA GLY A 77 10.15 -8.86 16.07
C GLY A 77 9.74 -7.61 16.86
N GLU A 78 10.47 -6.49 16.67
CA GLU A 78 10.08 -5.20 17.25
C GLU A 78 8.71 -4.73 16.74
N VAL A 79 8.45 -4.87 15.43
CA VAL A 79 7.15 -4.51 14.85
C VAL A 79 6.04 -5.38 15.43
N ARG A 80 6.27 -6.70 15.58
CA ARG A 80 5.32 -7.62 16.23
C ARG A 80 4.98 -7.16 17.62
N ASP A 81 5.98 -6.82 18.43
CA ASP A 81 5.80 -6.46 19.84
C ASP A 81 4.95 -5.18 19.93
N ILE A 82 5.23 -4.16 19.10
CA ILE A 82 4.42 -2.94 19.00
C ILE A 82 2.96 -3.28 18.62
N LEU A 83 2.75 -4.13 17.62
CA LEU A 83 1.41 -4.52 17.21
C LEU A 83 0.66 -5.26 18.32
N CYS A 84 1.32 -6.20 19.01
CA CYS A 84 0.73 -6.95 20.12
C CYS A 84 0.34 -6.03 21.30
N GLU A 85 1.18 -5.06 21.65
CA GLU A 85 0.88 -4.05 22.67
C GLU A 85 -0.33 -3.17 22.30
N ASN A 86 -0.66 -3.06 21.01
CA ASN A 86 -1.79 -2.28 20.48
C ASN A 86 -3.00 -3.14 20.06
N GLY A 87 -3.15 -4.33 20.66
CA GLY A 87 -4.35 -5.15 20.57
C GLY A 87 -4.40 -6.11 19.38
N TRP A 88 -3.28 -6.30 18.67
CA TRP A 88 -3.16 -7.34 17.65
C TRP A 88 -2.73 -8.67 18.27
N ILE A 89 -3.26 -9.77 17.76
CA ILE A 89 -2.91 -11.12 18.17
C ILE A 89 -2.06 -11.73 17.05
N CYS A 90 -0.80 -12.07 17.36
CA CYS A 90 0.07 -12.76 16.40
C CYS A 90 -0.42 -14.20 16.21
N MET A 91 -0.81 -14.53 14.98
CA MET A 91 -1.36 -15.84 14.62
C MET A 91 -0.31 -16.79 14.03
N SER A 92 0.61 -16.24 13.25
CA SER A 92 1.71 -16.99 12.67
C SER A 92 2.93 -16.12 12.44
N GLN A 93 4.10 -16.74 12.56
CA GLN A 93 5.38 -16.08 12.40
C GLN A 93 6.37 -17.01 11.70
N ASN A 94 7.06 -16.51 10.70
CA ASN A 94 8.28 -17.08 10.14
C ASN A 94 9.29 -15.96 9.84
N GLU A 95 10.42 -16.29 9.24
CA GLU A 95 11.52 -15.33 8.99
C GLU A 95 11.11 -14.11 8.16
N ASN A 96 10.16 -14.25 7.24
CA ASN A 96 9.83 -13.22 6.25
C ASN A 96 8.36 -12.78 6.30
N ARG A 97 7.53 -13.45 7.09
CA ARG A 97 6.08 -13.23 7.09
C ARG A 97 5.52 -13.41 8.49
N MET A 98 4.69 -12.48 8.90
CA MET A 98 3.86 -12.62 10.10
C MET A 98 2.41 -12.30 9.76
N SER A 99 1.48 -12.91 10.48
CA SER A 99 0.06 -12.57 10.37
C SER A 99 -0.54 -12.34 11.75
N PHE A 100 -1.48 -11.39 11.79
CA PHE A 100 -2.13 -10.95 13.01
C PHE A 100 -3.62 -10.83 12.79
N ASN A 101 -4.37 -11.03 13.88
CA ASN A 101 -5.80 -10.80 13.92
C ASN A 101 -6.14 -9.75 14.98
N LYS A 102 -7.21 -8.97 14.73
CA LYS A 102 -7.82 -8.04 15.68
C LYS A 102 -9.33 -8.11 15.57
N GLY A 103 -10.04 -7.97 16.70
CA GLY A 103 -11.51 -8.08 16.73
C GLY A 103 -12.03 -9.50 16.96
N TYR A 104 -11.20 -10.39 17.48
CA TYR A 104 -11.58 -11.73 17.92
C TYR A 104 -11.74 -11.74 19.44
N THR A 105 -12.94 -12.00 19.96
CA THR A 105 -13.25 -11.99 21.38
C THR A 105 -13.79 -13.33 21.87
N GLU A 106 -13.83 -13.55 23.15
CA GLU A 106 -14.41 -14.77 23.77
C GLU A 106 -15.92 -14.91 23.50
N GLN A 107 -16.59 -13.82 23.10
CA GLN A 107 -18.01 -13.78 22.76
C GLN A 107 -18.24 -13.88 21.24
N GLY A 108 -17.21 -14.04 20.43
CA GLY A 108 -17.27 -14.07 18.98
C GLY A 108 -16.62 -12.85 18.32
N PHE A 109 -17.04 -12.51 17.12
CA PHE A 109 -16.51 -11.37 16.38
C PHE A 109 -16.92 -10.03 17.01
N ALA A 110 -15.97 -9.11 17.12
CA ALA A 110 -16.26 -7.70 17.37
C ALA A 110 -16.92 -7.04 16.15
N GLU A 111 -17.35 -5.79 16.28
CA GLU A 111 -17.94 -5.02 15.18
C GLU A 111 -16.97 -4.85 14.00
N LYS A 112 -15.71 -4.52 14.29
CA LYS A 112 -14.64 -4.39 13.30
C LYS A 112 -13.64 -5.51 13.45
N ILE A 113 -13.35 -6.20 12.36
CA ILE A 113 -12.47 -7.36 12.34
C ILE A 113 -11.39 -7.11 11.29
N PHE A 114 -10.14 -7.33 11.68
CA PHE A 114 -8.99 -7.12 10.83
C PHE A 114 -8.07 -8.34 10.81
N HIS A 115 -7.51 -8.62 9.64
CA HIS A 115 -6.31 -9.43 9.47
C HIS A 115 -5.18 -8.54 8.97
N LEU A 116 -4.01 -8.69 9.53
CA LEU A 116 -2.83 -7.96 9.12
C LEU A 116 -1.76 -8.93 8.67
N HIS A 117 -1.18 -8.65 7.51
CA HIS A 117 -0.08 -9.39 6.91
C HIS A 117 1.16 -8.48 6.94
N LEU A 118 2.15 -8.84 7.75
CA LEU A 118 3.44 -8.15 7.81
C LEU A 118 4.42 -8.86 6.88
N ARG A 119 5.02 -8.13 5.94
CA ARG A 119 5.91 -8.64 4.89
C ARG A 119 7.13 -7.73 4.72
N TYR A 120 8.20 -8.27 4.19
CA TYR A 120 9.22 -7.42 3.59
C TYR A 120 8.77 -6.88 2.23
N SER A 121 9.25 -5.68 1.90
CA SER A 121 8.95 -4.99 0.64
C SER A 121 9.27 -5.89 -0.58
N GLY A 122 8.31 -5.96 -1.51
CA GLY A 122 8.35 -6.84 -2.68
C GLY A 122 7.53 -8.12 -2.56
N ASP A 123 7.03 -8.47 -1.38
CA ASP A 123 6.10 -9.59 -1.15
C ASP A 123 4.66 -9.07 -1.02
N HIS A 124 4.04 -8.76 -2.17
CA HIS A 124 2.74 -8.08 -2.26
C HIS A 124 1.79 -8.69 -3.30
N ASP A 125 1.79 -10.00 -3.41
CA ASP A 125 0.94 -10.75 -4.34
C ASP A 125 -0.55 -10.46 -4.16
N GLU A 126 -0.98 -10.18 -2.93
CA GLU A 126 -2.34 -9.79 -2.58
C GLU A 126 -2.79 -8.51 -3.30
N MET A 127 -1.88 -7.57 -3.57
CA MET A 127 -2.19 -6.33 -4.30
C MET A 127 -2.44 -6.61 -5.79
N TYR A 128 -1.64 -7.48 -6.41
CA TYR A 128 -1.85 -7.92 -7.80
C TYR A 128 -3.22 -8.57 -7.97
N PHE A 129 -3.57 -9.49 -7.08
CA PHE A 129 -4.85 -10.18 -7.11
C PHE A 129 -6.03 -9.21 -6.90
N ARG A 130 -5.95 -8.31 -5.91
CA ARG A 130 -6.95 -7.29 -5.63
C ARG A 130 -7.24 -6.43 -6.86
N ASP A 131 -6.20 -5.83 -7.44
CA ASP A 131 -6.37 -4.88 -8.54
C ASP A 131 -6.84 -5.58 -9.81
N TYR A 132 -6.36 -6.80 -10.06
CA TYR A 132 -6.82 -7.60 -11.19
C TYR A 132 -8.32 -7.87 -11.13
N LEU A 133 -8.84 -8.24 -9.97
CA LEU A 133 -10.27 -8.47 -9.81
C LEU A 133 -11.10 -7.18 -9.84
N ASN A 134 -10.54 -6.05 -9.42
CA ASN A 134 -11.21 -4.76 -9.55
C ASN A 134 -11.27 -4.27 -11.01
N GLU A 135 -10.29 -4.60 -11.83
CA GLU A 135 -10.23 -4.23 -13.25
C GLU A 135 -10.95 -5.26 -14.15
N HIS A 136 -11.10 -6.53 -13.71
CA HIS A 136 -11.73 -7.64 -14.45
C HIS A 136 -12.98 -8.15 -13.72
N THR A 137 -14.11 -7.50 -13.94
CA THR A 137 -15.36 -7.78 -13.21
C THR A 137 -15.89 -9.20 -13.44
N ASP A 138 -15.69 -9.78 -14.63
CA ASP A 138 -16.05 -11.16 -14.91
C ASP A 138 -15.26 -12.18 -14.09
N ILE A 139 -14.01 -11.87 -13.78
CA ILE A 139 -13.15 -12.71 -12.91
C ILE A 139 -13.55 -12.53 -11.46
N ALA A 140 -13.89 -11.30 -11.05
CA ALA A 140 -14.42 -11.04 -9.71
C ALA A 140 -15.72 -11.80 -9.45
N GLU A 141 -16.65 -11.86 -10.41
CA GLU A 141 -17.87 -12.65 -10.34
C GLU A 141 -17.57 -14.16 -10.22
N LYS A 142 -16.64 -14.69 -11.01
CA LYS A 142 -16.20 -16.10 -10.89
C LYS A 142 -15.63 -16.40 -9.52
N TYR A 143 -14.87 -15.46 -8.95
CA TYR A 143 -14.34 -15.60 -7.59
C TYR A 143 -15.43 -15.58 -6.54
N GLU A 144 -16.44 -14.75 -6.70
CA GLU A 144 -17.64 -14.75 -5.83
C GLU A 144 -18.37 -16.10 -5.90
N GLN A 145 -18.65 -16.61 -7.10
CA GLN A 145 -19.31 -17.91 -7.28
C GLN A 145 -18.49 -19.05 -6.63
N LEU A 146 -17.17 -19.03 -6.79
CA LEU A 146 -16.30 -19.98 -6.10
C LEU A 146 -16.47 -19.89 -4.57
N LYS A 147 -16.43 -18.69 -4.01
CA LYS A 147 -16.61 -18.46 -2.57
C LYS A 147 -17.97 -18.98 -2.07
N LEU A 148 -19.03 -18.72 -2.82
CA LEU A 148 -20.38 -19.17 -2.50
C LEU A 148 -20.50 -20.70 -2.54
N SER A 149 -19.87 -21.36 -3.53
CA SER A 149 -19.88 -22.83 -3.63
C SER A 149 -19.12 -23.52 -2.49
N LEU A 150 -18.07 -22.86 -1.97
CA LEU A 150 -17.26 -23.38 -0.89
C LEU A 150 -17.85 -23.07 0.50
N TRP A 151 -18.57 -21.98 0.64
CA TRP A 151 -19.03 -21.44 1.92
C TRP A 151 -19.71 -22.49 2.80
N LYS A 152 -20.76 -23.15 2.31
CA LYS A 152 -21.53 -24.14 3.10
C LYS A 152 -20.75 -25.40 3.42
N ARG A 153 -19.84 -25.77 2.52
CA ARG A 153 -19.00 -26.96 2.71
C ARG A 153 -17.95 -26.76 3.81
N TYR A 154 -17.42 -25.53 3.92
CA TYR A 154 -16.31 -25.19 4.82
C TYR A 154 -16.74 -24.19 5.90
N GLU A 155 -18.04 -24.10 6.25
CA GLU A 155 -18.56 -23.10 7.17
C GLU A 155 -17.79 -23.06 8.51
N HIS A 156 -17.36 -24.22 8.98
CA HIS A 156 -16.59 -24.42 10.21
C HIS A 156 -15.19 -25.01 9.96
N ASP A 157 -14.61 -24.76 8.79
CA ASP A 157 -13.25 -25.13 8.43
C ASP A 157 -12.60 -24.01 7.62
N ARG A 158 -11.98 -23.06 8.34
CA ARG A 158 -11.37 -21.86 7.74
C ARG A 158 -10.15 -22.18 6.90
N ASP A 159 -9.37 -23.19 7.30
CA ASP A 159 -8.15 -23.58 6.60
C ASP A 159 -8.49 -24.27 5.30
N GLY A 160 -9.39 -25.25 5.32
CA GLY A 160 -9.91 -25.91 4.11
C GLY A 160 -10.57 -24.93 3.14
N TYR A 161 -11.32 -23.93 3.64
CA TYR A 161 -11.89 -22.87 2.81
C TYR A 161 -10.81 -22.04 2.12
N THR A 162 -9.73 -21.72 2.83
CA THR A 162 -8.63 -20.92 2.29
C THR A 162 -7.83 -21.71 1.27
N GLU A 163 -7.51 -22.97 1.55
CA GLU A 163 -6.81 -23.85 0.64
C GLU A 163 -7.59 -24.09 -0.65
N ALA A 164 -8.90 -24.35 -0.55
CA ALA A 164 -9.77 -24.59 -1.71
C ALA A 164 -9.81 -23.40 -2.70
N LYS A 165 -9.56 -22.18 -2.25
CA LYS A 165 -9.45 -20.99 -3.12
C LYS A 165 -8.03 -20.82 -3.69
N GLY A 166 -7.04 -21.48 -3.13
CA GLY A 166 -5.61 -21.22 -3.42
C GLY A 166 -5.25 -21.33 -4.89
N THR A 167 -5.80 -22.31 -5.61
CA THR A 167 -5.54 -22.48 -7.05
C THR A 167 -6.09 -21.32 -7.89
N PHE A 168 -7.28 -20.82 -7.56
CA PHE A 168 -7.87 -19.68 -8.23
C PHE A 168 -7.03 -18.42 -7.96
N VAL A 169 -6.69 -18.17 -6.70
CA VAL A 169 -5.89 -17.00 -6.29
C VAL A 169 -4.54 -17.01 -7.00
N ARG A 170 -3.80 -18.12 -6.96
CA ARG A 170 -2.50 -18.22 -7.65
C ARG A 170 -2.61 -17.95 -9.14
N LYS A 171 -3.58 -18.59 -9.83
CA LYS A 171 -3.78 -18.40 -11.27
C LYS A 171 -3.93 -16.92 -11.62
N TYR A 172 -4.84 -16.22 -10.97
CA TYR A 172 -5.13 -14.83 -11.32
C TYR A 172 -4.13 -13.83 -10.76
N THR A 173 -3.37 -14.17 -9.72
CA THR A 173 -2.18 -13.41 -9.33
C THR A 173 -1.10 -13.50 -10.40
N ASP A 174 -0.88 -14.67 -10.99
CA ASP A 174 0.11 -14.86 -12.07
C ASP A 174 -0.30 -14.13 -13.35
N GLU A 175 -1.60 -14.14 -13.70
CA GLU A 175 -2.13 -13.35 -14.82
C GLU A 175 -1.96 -11.84 -14.58
N ALA A 176 -2.28 -11.37 -13.38
CA ALA A 176 -2.08 -9.98 -12.98
C ALA A 176 -0.61 -9.55 -13.07
N LYS A 177 0.33 -10.39 -12.63
CA LYS A 177 1.76 -10.11 -12.75
C LYS A 177 2.23 -10.03 -14.21
N LYS A 178 1.68 -10.84 -15.10
CA LYS A 178 1.98 -10.75 -16.54
C LYS A 178 1.44 -9.45 -17.14
N GLU A 179 0.23 -9.07 -16.79
CA GLU A 179 -0.43 -7.87 -17.33
C GLU A 179 0.16 -6.58 -16.75
N TYR A 180 0.37 -6.54 -15.45
CA TYR A 180 0.78 -5.31 -14.75
C TYR A 180 2.30 -5.15 -14.62
N GLY A 181 3.07 -6.22 -14.88
CA GLY A 181 4.53 -6.21 -14.73
C GLY A 181 4.94 -5.77 -13.33
N SER A 182 5.82 -4.79 -13.26
CA SER A 182 6.36 -4.28 -11.99
C SER A 182 5.56 -3.09 -11.42
N ARG A 183 4.23 -3.11 -11.54
CA ARG A 183 3.34 -2.00 -11.12
C ARG A 183 3.64 -1.51 -9.69
N TYR A 184 3.94 -2.42 -8.75
CA TYR A 184 4.17 -2.10 -7.34
C TYR A 184 5.64 -1.98 -6.95
N ASP A 185 6.57 -2.27 -7.85
CA ASP A 185 8.01 -2.14 -7.62
C ASP A 185 8.56 -0.77 -8.01
N LYS A 186 7.67 0.19 -8.30
CA LYS A 186 8.06 1.53 -8.71
C LYS A 186 8.69 2.30 -7.56
N LYS A 187 9.64 3.16 -7.91
CA LYS A 187 10.30 4.06 -6.96
C LYS A 187 10.09 5.50 -7.38
N LEU A 188 9.59 6.31 -6.45
CA LEU A 188 9.49 7.76 -6.59
C LEU A 188 10.59 8.41 -5.76
N TYR A 189 11.60 8.96 -6.43
CA TYR A 189 12.68 9.70 -5.80
C TYR A 189 12.28 11.17 -5.70
N LEU A 190 12.18 11.69 -4.48
CA LEU A 190 11.88 13.08 -4.18
C LEU A 190 13.16 13.78 -3.76
N ILE A 191 13.73 14.63 -4.63
CA ILE A 191 14.98 15.33 -4.40
C ILE A 191 14.67 16.78 -3.99
N GLY A 192 14.87 17.08 -2.71
CA GLY A 192 14.76 18.42 -2.12
C GLY A 192 16.11 19.06 -1.86
N GLY A 193 16.11 20.34 -1.55
CA GLY A 193 17.29 21.09 -1.18
C GLY A 193 17.23 22.55 -1.63
N PRO A 194 18.15 23.43 -1.15
CA PRO A 194 18.15 24.84 -1.48
C PRO A 194 18.34 25.10 -2.98
N MET A 195 18.04 26.31 -3.41
CA MET A 195 18.30 26.76 -4.78
C MET A 195 19.80 26.68 -5.08
N GLY A 196 20.16 26.25 -6.29
CA GLY A 196 21.57 26.15 -6.72
C GLY A 196 22.35 24.93 -6.22
N VAL A 197 21.80 24.08 -5.33
CA VAL A 197 22.51 22.92 -4.76
C VAL A 197 22.75 21.78 -5.74
N GLY A 198 22.21 21.84 -6.95
CA GLY A 198 22.42 20.82 -7.99
C GLY A 198 21.33 19.76 -8.09
N LYS A 199 20.11 20.00 -7.61
CA LYS A 199 18.97 19.07 -7.68
C LYS A 199 18.72 18.53 -9.09
N THR A 200 18.59 19.42 -10.07
CA THR A 200 18.38 19.07 -11.49
C THR A 200 19.53 18.23 -12.03
N THR A 201 20.77 18.56 -11.68
CA THR A 201 21.97 17.82 -12.10
C THR A 201 21.94 16.38 -11.55
N VAL A 202 21.68 16.22 -10.25
CA VAL A 202 21.54 14.91 -9.61
C VAL A 202 20.37 14.12 -10.23
N GLY A 203 19.24 14.77 -10.43
CA GLY A 203 18.07 14.17 -11.08
C GLY A 203 18.37 13.65 -12.49
N GLN A 204 19.11 14.42 -13.29
CA GLN A 204 19.53 13.99 -14.64
C GLN A 204 20.55 12.85 -14.60
N ILE A 205 21.44 12.80 -13.61
CA ILE A 205 22.35 11.67 -13.39
C ILE A 205 21.57 10.42 -13.05
N LEU A 206 20.66 10.49 -12.07
CA LEU A 206 19.82 9.36 -11.68
C LEU A 206 18.98 8.85 -12.87
N LYS A 207 18.38 9.74 -13.67
CA LYS A 207 17.64 9.37 -14.87
C LYS A 207 18.45 8.50 -15.83
N ARG A 208 19.75 8.79 -16.00
CA ARG A 208 20.64 8.04 -16.91
C ARG A 208 21.16 6.74 -16.29
N SER A 209 21.25 6.69 -14.96
CA SER A 209 21.80 5.55 -14.21
C SER A 209 20.76 4.49 -13.87
N LEU A 210 19.50 4.89 -13.73
CA LEU A 210 18.40 4.00 -13.38
C LEU A 210 17.70 3.48 -14.64
N SER A 211 17.35 2.20 -14.64
CA SER A 211 16.59 1.60 -15.74
C SER A 211 15.15 2.11 -15.76
N LYS A 212 14.53 2.18 -16.94
CA LYS A 212 13.12 2.58 -17.11
C LYS A 212 12.76 3.81 -16.27
N CYS A 213 13.55 4.87 -16.40
CA CYS A 213 13.47 6.07 -15.59
C CYS A 213 12.86 7.25 -16.34
N VAL A 214 11.98 7.99 -15.68
CA VAL A 214 11.48 9.31 -16.11
C VAL A 214 11.89 10.37 -15.09
N PHE A 215 12.16 11.58 -15.55
CA PHE A 215 12.55 12.72 -14.72
C PHE A 215 11.61 13.89 -14.93
N LEU A 216 11.20 14.51 -13.82
CA LEU A 216 10.43 15.74 -13.79
C LEU A 216 11.14 16.75 -12.88
N ASP A 217 11.38 17.95 -13.40
CA ASP A 217 11.76 19.10 -12.59
C ASP A 217 10.50 19.95 -12.33
N GLY A 218 10.21 20.21 -11.06
CA GLY A 218 9.02 20.99 -10.66
C GLY A 218 9.02 22.41 -11.21
N ASP A 219 10.21 22.96 -11.46
CA ASP A 219 10.36 24.30 -12.02
C ASP A 219 9.82 24.40 -13.46
N TRP A 220 9.75 23.30 -14.19
CA TRP A 220 9.11 23.28 -15.53
C TRP A 220 7.61 23.58 -15.49
N CYS A 221 6.96 23.37 -14.35
CA CYS A 221 5.56 23.75 -14.17
C CYS A 221 5.36 25.25 -13.84
N TRP A 222 6.46 25.97 -13.65
CA TRP A 222 6.50 27.41 -13.42
C TRP A 222 6.96 28.24 -14.63
N ASP A 223 7.18 27.60 -15.78
CA ASP A 223 7.64 28.28 -17.01
C ASP A 223 6.49 29.13 -17.58
N MET A 224 6.47 30.40 -17.16
CA MET A 224 5.44 31.38 -17.53
C MET A 224 6.00 32.79 -17.64
N ASP A 225 5.41 33.59 -18.54
CA ASP A 225 5.72 35.01 -18.75
C ASP A 225 4.42 35.85 -18.72
N PRO A 226 4.25 36.83 -17.85
CA PRO A 226 5.16 37.18 -16.75
C PRO A 226 5.16 36.14 -15.63
N PHE A 227 6.31 35.97 -14.95
CA PHE A 227 6.40 35.12 -13.80
C PHE A 227 5.57 35.63 -12.63
N GLN A 228 4.62 34.80 -12.15
CA GLN A 228 3.68 35.19 -11.10
C GLN A 228 3.62 34.11 -10.01
N VAL A 229 3.77 34.54 -8.75
CA VAL A 229 3.65 33.70 -7.57
C VAL A 229 2.47 34.18 -6.73
N THR A 230 1.30 33.65 -7.00
CA THR A 230 0.06 33.87 -6.27
C THR A 230 -0.43 32.55 -5.66
N GLU A 231 -1.40 32.59 -4.76
CA GLU A 231 -2.00 31.35 -4.21
C GLU A 231 -2.68 30.53 -5.31
N GLU A 232 -3.21 31.18 -6.33
CA GLU A 232 -3.79 30.50 -7.49
C GLU A 232 -2.73 29.76 -8.30
N THR A 233 -1.62 30.43 -8.65
CA THR A 233 -0.53 29.78 -9.43
C THR A 233 0.19 28.71 -8.64
N LYS A 234 0.39 28.86 -7.34
CA LYS A 234 0.93 27.80 -6.46
C LYS A 234 0.06 26.54 -6.49
N ARG A 235 -1.26 26.71 -6.35
CA ARG A 235 -2.21 25.60 -6.40
C ARG A 235 -2.21 24.91 -7.77
N MET A 236 -2.24 25.69 -8.85
CA MET A 236 -2.16 25.18 -10.22
C MET A 236 -0.88 24.37 -10.47
N VAL A 237 0.28 24.88 -10.04
CA VAL A 237 1.56 24.20 -10.20
C VAL A 237 1.60 22.90 -9.40
N MET A 238 1.13 22.91 -8.15
CA MET A 238 1.05 21.67 -7.34
C MET A 238 0.14 20.64 -8.01
N GLU A 239 -1.00 21.06 -8.55
CA GLU A 239 -1.92 20.17 -9.27
C GLU A 239 -1.28 19.57 -10.53
N ASN A 240 -0.60 20.39 -11.33
CA ASN A 240 0.14 19.94 -12.52
C ASN A 240 1.23 18.94 -12.15
N ILE A 241 2.04 19.21 -11.13
CA ILE A 241 3.09 18.29 -10.64
C ILE A 241 2.47 16.96 -10.21
N CYS A 242 1.44 16.98 -9.36
CA CYS A 242 0.80 15.74 -8.87
C CYS A 242 0.17 14.94 -10.02
N THR A 243 -0.46 15.61 -10.98
CA THR A 243 -1.04 14.97 -12.17
C THR A 243 0.03 14.28 -13.00
N LEU A 244 1.16 14.94 -13.27
CA LEU A 244 2.27 14.36 -14.02
C LEU A 244 2.89 13.17 -13.28
N LEU A 245 3.13 13.30 -11.98
CA LEU A 245 3.66 12.20 -11.17
C LEU A 245 2.73 10.99 -11.16
N ASN A 246 1.43 11.18 -11.00
CA ASN A 246 0.44 10.11 -11.03
C ASN A 246 0.39 9.44 -12.42
N ASN A 247 0.46 10.20 -13.51
CA ASN A 247 0.53 9.66 -14.86
C ASN A 247 1.79 8.78 -15.05
N PHE A 248 2.95 9.19 -14.53
CA PHE A 248 4.16 8.36 -14.58
C PHE A 248 4.05 7.12 -13.70
N LEU A 249 3.44 7.22 -12.54
CA LEU A 249 3.21 6.08 -11.64
C LEU A 249 2.24 5.06 -12.27
N HIS A 250 1.28 5.49 -13.06
CA HIS A 250 0.36 4.59 -13.75
C HIS A 250 0.94 4.02 -15.07
N CYS A 251 1.95 4.67 -15.64
CA CYS A 251 2.57 4.22 -16.89
C CYS A 251 3.45 2.99 -16.68
N THR A 252 3.16 1.88 -17.35
CA THR A 252 3.92 0.62 -17.22
C THR A 252 5.34 0.68 -17.79
N ALA A 253 5.65 1.69 -18.61
CA ALA A 253 6.97 1.89 -19.21
C ALA A 253 8.04 2.29 -18.19
N TYR A 254 7.65 2.88 -17.06
CA TYR A 254 8.58 3.41 -16.06
C TYR A 254 8.54 2.61 -14.76
N GLN A 255 9.72 2.39 -14.16
CA GLN A 255 9.90 1.81 -12.83
C GLN A 255 10.46 2.83 -11.84
N ASN A 256 11.24 3.79 -12.35
CA ASN A 256 11.89 4.82 -11.55
C ASN A 256 11.38 6.19 -11.99
N ILE A 257 10.81 6.93 -11.07
CA ILE A 257 10.33 8.29 -11.26
C ILE A 257 11.20 9.19 -10.41
N VAL A 258 11.96 10.09 -11.03
CA VAL A 258 12.82 11.04 -10.34
C VAL A 258 12.18 12.41 -10.44
N PHE A 259 11.88 13.00 -9.29
CA PHE A 259 11.30 14.33 -9.18
C PHE A 259 12.22 15.22 -8.33
N CYS A 260 12.51 16.40 -8.80
CA CYS A 260 13.21 17.41 -8.02
C CYS A 260 12.42 18.72 -7.97
N TRP A 261 12.43 19.35 -6.81
CA TRP A 261 11.81 20.66 -6.61
C TRP A 261 12.30 21.35 -5.35
N VAL A 262 11.86 22.60 -5.11
CA VAL A 262 12.14 23.36 -3.90
C VAL A 262 11.21 22.90 -2.78
N MET A 263 11.49 21.75 -2.20
CA MET A 263 10.76 21.15 -1.07
C MET A 263 11.49 21.46 0.25
N HIS A 264 11.61 22.74 0.59
CA HIS A 264 12.32 23.19 1.79
C HIS A 264 11.41 23.25 3.04
N GLN A 265 10.11 23.13 2.88
CA GLN A 265 9.12 23.07 3.96
C GLN A 265 8.48 21.68 3.97
N GLN A 266 8.30 21.14 5.17
CA GLN A 266 7.72 19.82 5.37
C GLN A 266 6.28 19.75 4.86
N GLU A 267 5.55 20.87 4.96
CA GLU A 267 4.17 21.02 4.50
C GLU A 267 4.04 20.79 2.99
N ILE A 268 4.95 21.33 2.19
CA ILE A 268 4.97 21.14 0.72
C ILE A 268 5.18 19.66 0.39
N LEU A 269 6.11 19.01 1.09
CA LEU A 269 6.37 17.58 0.89
C LEU A 269 5.18 16.72 1.30
N ASN A 270 4.55 17.03 2.44
CA ASN A 270 3.39 16.31 2.92
C ASN A 270 2.19 16.49 1.98
N GLU A 271 1.94 17.70 1.49
CA GLU A 271 0.89 17.98 0.52
C GLU A 271 1.11 17.21 -0.78
N LEU A 272 2.33 17.20 -1.32
CA LEU A 272 2.68 16.43 -2.51
C LEU A 272 2.40 14.93 -2.29
N ILE A 273 2.90 14.35 -1.20
CA ILE A 273 2.74 12.92 -0.89
C ILE A 273 1.26 12.56 -0.71
N SER A 274 0.44 13.44 -0.13
CA SER A 274 -0.98 13.18 0.07
C SER A 274 -1.81 13.13 -1.22
N ARG A 275 -1.31 13.74 -2.31
CA ARG A 275 -1.99 13.83 -3.62
C ARG A 275 -1.46 12.82 -4.65
N VAL A 276 -0.34 12.17 -4.35
CA VAL A 276 0.28 11.17 -5.22
C VAL A 276 -0.18 9.78 -4.80
N ASP A 277 -0.40 8.89 -5.79
CA ASP A 277 -0.79 7.49 -5.55
C ASP A 277 0.38 6.67 -4.97
N THR A 278 0.60 6.84 -3.67
CA THR A 278 1.71 6.23 -2.94
C THR A 278 1.58 4.73 -2.76
N GLU A 279 0.37 4.17 -2.93
CA GLU A 279 0.18 2.70 -2.89
C GLU A 279 0.89 1.98 -4.04
N LYS A 280 1.18 2.70 -5.13
CA LYS A 280 1.82 2.13 -6.32
C LYS A 280 3.34 2.29 -6.35
N CYS A 281 3.93 2.94 -5.36
CA CYS A 281 5.37 3.17 -5.37
C CYS A 281 5.98 3.24 -3.97
N ARG A 282 7.27 2.92 -3.92
CA ARG A 282 8.12 3.23 -2.77
C ARG A 282 8.65 4.66 -2.91
N ILE A 283 8.48 5.48 -1.87
CA ILE A 283 9.02 6.84 -1.83
C ILE A 283 10.46 6.83 -1.28
N VAL A 284 11.38 7.41 -2.04
CA VAL A 284 12.77 7.63 -1.62
C VAL A 284 13.00 9.14 -1.48
N LYS A 285 13.13 9.63 -0.25
CA LYS A 285 13.37 11.05 0.05
C LYS A 285 14.86 11.33 0.06
N ILE A 286 15.31 12.32 -0.71
CA ILE A 286 16.71 12.74 -0.84
C ILE A 286 16.79 14.24 -0.55
N SER A 287 17.54 14.63 0.48
CA SER A 287 17.84 16.03 0.76
C SER A 287 19.27 16.35 0.36
N LEU A 288 19.43 17.25 -0.60
CA LEU A 288 20.75 17.76 -0.95
C LEU A 288 21.10 18.93 -0.04
N VAL A 289 22.28 18.86 0.56
CA VAL A 289 22.83 19.91 1.40
C VAL A 289 24.19 20.32 0.88
N CYS A 290 24.54 21.56 1.07
CA CYS A 290 25.86 22.08 0.74
C CYS A 290 26.36 23.07 1.80
N THR A 291 27.64 23.31 1.83
CA THR A 291 28.19 24.37 2.66
C THR A 291 27.86 25.73 2.05
N GLU A 292 27.76 26.79 2.87
CA GLU A 292 27.53 28.15 2.40
C GLU A 292 28.60 28.61 1.36
N LYS A 293 29.82 28.12 1.49
CA LYS A 293 30.91 28.37 0.54
C LYS A 293 30.72 27.73 -0.83
N ALA A 294 29.96 26.64 -0.90
CA ALA A 294 29.68 25.93 -2.16
C ALA A 294 28.47 26.49 -2.91
N LEU A 295 27.64 27.35 -2.25
CA LEU A 295 26.49 28.05 -2.86
C LEU A 295 26.90 29.39 -3.52
N ARG A 296 28.11 29.89 -3.24
CA ARG A 296 28.71 31.08 -3.85
C ARG A 296 29.54 30.72 -5.08
#